data_9ee33be67c2bc473b8610370e85092dc
#
_entry.id   9ee33be67c2bc473b8610370e85092dc
#
_cell.length_a   1.000
_cell.length_b   1.000
_cell.length_c   1.000
_cell.angle_alpha   90.00
_cell.angle_beta   90.00
_cell.angle_gamma   90.00
#
_symmetry.space_group_name_H-M   'P 1'
#
loop_
_entity.id
_entity.type
_entity.pdbx_description
1 polymer ?
#
loop_
_entity_poly.entity_id
_entity_poly.type
_entity_poly.pdbx_seq_one_letter_code
_entity_poly.pdbx_strand_id
1 'polypeptide(L)'
;MTRIFSLNFHILTPKLKFAMEEISMKATGIVRRIDDLGRVVVPKEIRRTLRIREGDPMEIFTNHDGEIILKKYSPIGEIEMFAKQYADVMAQVSGQRVLISDRDQIIAVAGGVKKDKIGMAVSSQLEELMSNRDVKNGDEQQKLFEIIKGEEPEQCGQIIYPI
;
A
#
# COMPACT_ATOMS: atom_id res chain seq x y z
N MET A 1 8.48 21.25 -45.65
CA MET A 1 7.36 20.28 -45.49
C MET A 1 7.75 19.34 -44.37
N THR A 2 7.47 19.74 -43.13
CA THR A 2 7.96 19.10 -41.91
C THR A 2 6.86 18.16 -41.38
N ARG A 3 7.09 16.86 -41.43
CA ARG A 3 6.17 15.88 -40.87
C ARG A 3 6.47 15.73 -39.36
N ILE A 4 5.54 16.17 -38.53
CA ILE A 4 5.54 15.92 -37.10
C ILE A 4 4.94 14.53 -36.89
N PHE A 5 5.76 13.58 -36.43
CA PHE A 5 5.29 12.28 -35.93
C PHE A 5 4.79 12.45 -34.49
N SER A 6 3.48 12.45 -34.33
CA SER A 6 2.85 12.26 -33.00
C SER A 6 2.94 10.80 -32.63
N LEU A 7 3.82 10.46 -31.69
CA LEU A 7 3.82 9.13 -31.06
C LEU A 7 2.65 9.05 -30.09
N ASN A 8 1.67 8.22 -30.43
CA ASN A 8 0.56 7.86 -29.57
C ASN A 8 1.10 6.99 -28.40
N PHE A 9 1.13 7.55 -27.21
CA PHE A 9 1.67 6.98 -25.97
C PHE A 9 0.76 5.91 -25.32
N HIS A 10 -0.13 5.27 -26.08
CA HIS A 10 -1.19 4.40 -25.55
C HIS A 10 -0.90 2.89 -25.62
N ILE A 11 0.28 2.47 -26.09
CA ILE A 11 0.63 1.03 -26.11
C ILE A 11 2.02 0.83 -25.51
N LEU A 12 2.18 1.17 -24.26
CA LEU A 12 3.32 0.70 -23.48
C LEU A 12 2.87 -0.51 -22.67
N THR A 13 3.40 -1.68 -23.06
CA THR A 13 3.18 -2.92 -22.30
C THR A 13 3.64 -2.74 -20.85
N PRO A 14 3.03 -3.45 -19.86
CA PRO A 14 3.38 -3.34 -18.44
C PRO A 14 4.88 -3.52 -18.16
N LYS A 15 5.56 -4.28 -19.00
CA LYS A 15 7.02 -4.54 -18.93
C LYS A 15 7.87 -3.29 -19.22
N LEU A 16 7.41 -2.39 -20.09
CA LEU A 16 8.13 -1.15 -20.39
C LEU A 16 7.86 -0.04 -19.35
N LYS A 17 6.70 -0.09 -18.70
CA LYS A 17 6.39 0.82 -17.57
C LYS A 17 7.31 0.56 -16.36
N PHE A 18 7.67 -0.70 -16.13
CA PHE A 18 8.60 -1.09 -15.07
C PHE A 18 10.06 -0.63 -15.33
N ALA A 19 10.44 -0.47 -16.60
CA ALA A 19 11.79 -0.01 -16.99
C ALA A 19 11.94 1.52 -16.98
N MET A 20 10.86 2.28 -16.88
CA MET A 20 10.85 3.75 -16.88
C MET A 20 10.49 4.39 -15.53
N GLU A 21 10.16 3.63 -14.51
CA GLU A 21 10.27 4.10 -13.14
C GLU A 21 11.76 4.12 -12.78
N GLU A 22 12.45 5.20 -13.12
CA GLU A 22 13.66 5.60 -12.42
C GLU A 22 13.28 5.64 -10.94
N ILE A 23 13.68 4.61 -10.21
CA ILE A 23 13.60 4.60 -8.76
C ILE A 23 14.45 5.79 -8.33
N SER A 24 13.81 6.90 -8.00
CA SER A 24 14.48 8.07 -7.44
C SER A 24 15.08 7.63 -6.10
N MET A 25 16.28 7.06 -6.16
CA MET A 25 17.00 6.61 -4.98
C MET A 25 17.50 7.83 -4.22
N LYS A 26 16.98 8.01 -3.03
CA LYS A 26 17.44 9.05 -2.12
C LYS A 26 18.53 8.48 -1.22
N ALA A 27 19.76 8.97 -1.36
CA ALA A 27 20.85 8.61 -0.46
C ALA A 27 20.49 9.00 0.98
N THR A 28 20.56 8.03 1.89
CA THR A 28 20.30 8.26 3.33
C THR A 28 21.52 8.73 4.10
N GLY A 29 22.73 8.67 3.49
CA GLY A 29 24.01 8.97 4.14
C GLY A 29 24.42 7.94 5.22
N ILE A 30 23.65 6.89 5.40
CA ILE A 30 23.91 5.88 6.43
C ILE A 30 24.75 4.75 5.84
N VAL A 31 25.93 4.53 6.43
CA VAL A 31 26.82 3.41 6.09
C VAL A 31 26.73 2.34 7.18
N ARG A 32 26.60 1.08 6.78
CA ARG A 32 26.63 -0.09 7.66
C ARG A 32 27.58 -1.15 7.12
N ARG A 33 28.18 -1.91 8.02
CA ARG A 33 29.03 -3.04 7.66
C ARG A 33 28.22 -4.34 7.71
N ILE A 34 28.57 -5.26 6.85
CA ILE A 34 28.11 -6.64 6.91
C ILE A 34 28.94 -7.33 8.01
N ASP A 35 28.26 -8.05 8.92
CA ASP A 35 28.94 -8.82 9.96
C ASP A 35 29.47 -10.17 9.42
N ASP A 36 30.14 -10.93 10.29
CA ASP A 36 30.72 -12.24 9.99
C ASP A 36 29.66 -13.32 9.65
N LEU A 37 28.41 -13.09 9.99
CA LEU A 37 27.26 -13.92 9.63
C LEU A 37 26.52 -13.44 8.37
N GLY A 38 27.05 -12.44 7.67
CA GLY A 38 26.44 -11.89 6.46
C GLY A 38 25.23 -10.99 6.69
N ARG A 39 25.03 -10.46 7.90
CA ARG A 39 23.87 -9.63 8.25
C ARG A 39 24.18 -8.14 8.13
N VAL A 40 23.20 -7.38 7.69
CA VAL A 40 23.21 -5.92 7.73
C VAL A 40 22.08 -5.43 8.64
N VAL A 41 22.40 -4.55 9.59
CA VAL A 41 21.39 -3.96 10.47
C VAL A 41 20.74 -2.78 9.77
N VAL A 42 19.43 -2.86 9.52
CA VAL A 42 18.61 -1.74 9.04
C VAL A 42 18.32 -0.79 10.22
N PRO A 43 18.79 0.47 10.18
CA PRO A 43 18.61 1.44 11.27
C PRO A 43 17.14 1.68 11.60
N LYS A 44 16.87 1.98 12.88
CA LYS A 44 15.51 2.23 13.39
C LYS A 44 14.80 3.37 12.63
N GLU A 45 15.55 4.41 12.28
CA GLU A 45 15.05 5.57 11.52
C GLU A 45 14.53 5.16 10.14
N ILE A 46 15.31 4.33 9.42
CA ILE A 46 14.91 3.81 8.11
C ILE A 46 13.69 2.88 8.27
N ARG A 47 13.71 1.96 9.24
CA ARG A 47 12.59 1.06 9.51
C ARG A 47 11.31 1.85 9.80
N ARG A 48 11.40 2.92 10.60
CA ARG A 48 10.26 3.78 10.92
C ARG A 48 9.75 4.53 9.69
N THR A 49 10.65 5.09 8.87
CA THR A 49 10.28 5.83 7.65
C THR A 49 9.61 4.93 6.62
N LEU A 50 10.12 3.70 6.47
CA LEU A 50 9.59 2.71 5.52
C LEU A 50 8.54 1.78 6.15
N ARG A 51 8.13 2.02 7.41
CA ARG A 51 7.17 1.20 8.16
C ARG A 51 7.53 -0.28 8.20
N ILE A 52 8.84 -0.58 8.30
CA ILE A 52 9.35 -1.94 8.45
C ILE A 52 9.32 -2.30 9.94
N ARG A 53 8.62 -3.37 10.28
CA ARG A 53 8.51 -3.92 11.63
C ARG A 53 9.43 -5.13 11.80
N GLU A 54 9.70 -5.49 13.04
CA GLU A 54 10.36 -6.75 13.35
C GLU A 54 9.48 -7.93 12.89
N GLY A 55 10.11 -8.89 12.21
CA GLY A 55 9.40 -10.03 11.62
C GLY A 55 8.80 -9.79 10.24
N ASP A 56 8.81 -8.56 9.73
CA ASP A 56 8.35 -8.31 8.36
C ASP A 56 9.26 -9.05 7.37
N PRO A 57 8.71 -9.85 6.44
CA PRO A 57 9.49 -10.48 5.39
C PRO A 57 9.99 -9.42 4.39
N MET A 58 11.25 -9.54 4.00
CA MET A 58 11.88 -8.65 3.01
C MET A 58 12.33 -9.46 1.82
N GLU A 59 12.00 -8.98 0.64
CA GLU A 59 12.48 -9.52 -0.62
C GLU A 59 13.77 -8.80 -1.04
N ILE A 60 14.75 -9.56 -1.48
CA ILE A 60 16.06 -9.06 -1.87
C ILE A 60 16.18 -9.10 -3.39
N PHE A 61 16.41 -7.95 -4.00
CA PHE A 61 16.70 -7.80 -5.41
C PHE A 61 18.15 -7.38 -5.60
N THR A 62 18.74 -7.76 -6.70
CA THR A 62 20.05 -7.28 -7.15
C THR A 62 19.91 -6.71 -8.55
N ASN A 63 20.65 -5.66 -8.87
CA ASN A 63 20.75 -5.12 -10.21
C ASN A 63 22.15 -5.33 -10.80
N HIS A 64 22.32 -4.95 -12.07
CA HIS A 64 23.58 -5.08 -12.79
C HIS A 64 24.67 -4.13 -12.27
N ASP A 65 24.32 -3.08 -11.54
CA ASP A 65 25.22 -2.09 -10.99
C ASP A 65 25.79 -2.50 -9.63
N GLY A 66 25.46 -3.73 -9.18
CA GLY A 66 25.96 -4.29 -7.92
C GLY A 66 25.20 -3.77 -6.68
N GLU A 67 24.02 -3.21 -6.87
CA GLU A 67 23.16 -2.78 -5.78
C GLU A 67 22.32 -3.93 -5.22
N ILE A 68 22.09 -3.89 -3.91
CA ILE A 68 21.17 -4.76 -3.20
C ILE A 68 19.98 -3.91 -2.77
N ILE A 69 18.81 -4.24 -3.27
CA ILE A 69 17.57 -3.53 -2.99
C ILE A 69 16.69 -4.41 -2.11
N LEU A 70 16.33 -3.91 -0.93
CA LEU A 70 15.41 -4.58 -0.02
C LEU A 70 14.02 -3.96 -0.20
N LYS A 71 13.04 -4.77 -0.57
CA LYS A 71 11.62 -4.36 -0.60
C LYS A 71 10.85 -5.13 0.44
N LYS A 72 9.91 -4.48 1.10
CA LYS A 72 8.97 -5.18 1.97
C LYS A 72 8.22 -6.22 1.11
N TYR A 73 8.35 -7.49 1.47
CA TYR A 73 7.63 -8.54 0.76
C TYR A 73 6.14 -8.38 1.07
N SER A 74 5.39 -8.12 0.03
CA SER A 74 3.94 -8.10 0.10
C SER A 74 3.43 -9.12 -0.91
N PRO A 75 2.79 -10.21 -0.49
CA PRO A 75 2.14 -11.15 -1.39
C PRO A 75 0.96 -10.51 -2.15
N ILE A 76 0.77 -9.21 -1.98
CA ILE A 76 -0.40 -8.43 -2.36
C ILE A 76 -0.50 -8.20 -3.87
N GLY A 77 0.57 -8.33 -4.66
CA GLY A 77 0.47 -8.15 -6.10
C GLY A 77 -0.55 -9.09 -6.78
N GLU A 78 -0.68 -10.32 -6.27
CA GLU A 78 -1.75 -11.23 -6.66
C GLU A 78 -3.07 -10.91 -5.93
N ILE A 79 -2.99 -10.44 -4.69
CA ILE A 79 -4.14 -10.10 -3.85
C ILE A 79 -4.81 -8.79 -4.30
N GLU A 80 -4.09 -7.82 -4.86
CA GLU A 80 -4.69 -6.55 -5.33
C GLU A 80 -5.80 -6.79 -6.37
N MET A 81 -5.56 -7.70 -7.31
CA MET A 81 -6.57 -8.03 -8.32
C MET A 81 -7.79 -8.71 -7.66
N PHE A 82 -7.57 -9.62 -6.72
CA PHE A 82 -8.64 -10.27 -5.97
C PHE A 82 -9.34 -9.27 -5.04
N ALA A 83 -8.59 -8.44 -4.31
CA ALA A 83 -9.15 -7.43 -3.43
C ALA A 83 -10.09 -6.48 -4.18
N LYS A 84 -9.71 -6.07 -5.40
CA LYS A 84 -10.59 -5.26 -6.23
C LYS A 84 -11.86 -5.99 -6.61
N GLN A 85 -11.78 -7.25 -7.05
CA GLN A 85 -12.95 -8.06 -7.39
C GLN A 85 -13.88 -8.24 -6.17
N TYR A 86 -13.32 -8.54 -4.99
CA TYR A 86 -14.07 -8.62 -3.75
C TYR A 86 -14.74 -7.31 -3.39
N ALA A 87 -14.02 -6.18 -3.47
CA ALA A 87 -14.59 -4.87 -3.20
C ALA A 87 -15.78 -4.56 -4.13
N ASP A 88 -15.64 -4.83 -5.43
CA ASP A 88 -16.67 -4.59 -6.43
C ASP A 88 -17.92 -5.47 -6.15
N VAL A 89 -17.74 -6.76 -5.86
CA VAL A 89 -18.86 -7.66 -5.53
C VAL A 89 -19.54 -7.25 -4.23
N MET A 90 -18.77 -6.95 -3.17
CA MET A 90 -19.34 -6.50 -1.90
C MET A 90 -20.13 -5.20 -2.06
N ALA A 91 -19.61 -4.24 -2.82
CA ALA A 91 -20.30 -2.98 -3.09
C ALA A 91 -21.59 -3.20 -3.90
N GLN A 92 -21.56 -4.10 -4.89
CA GLN A 92 -22.71 -4.42 -5.71
C GLN A 92 -23.83 -5.10 -4.89
N VAL A 93 -23.46 -6.02 -3.99
CA VAL A 93 -24.43 -6.78 -3.18
C VAL A 93 -24.98 -5.92 -2.04
N SER A 94 -24.14 -5.15 -1.38
CA SER A 94 -24.56 -4.34 -0.21
C SER A 94 -25.13 -2.98 -0.59
N GLY A 95 -24.83 -2.47 -1.78
CA GLY A 95 -25.11 -1.08 -2.17
C GLY A 95 -24.29 -0.06 -1.40
N GLN A 96 -23.26 -0.49 -0.66
CA GLN A 96 -22.46 0.36 0.21
C GLN A 96 -21.07 0.64 -0.37
N ARG A 97 -20.40 1.64 0.20
CA ARG A 97 -18.99 1.93 -0.09
C ARG A 97 -18.10 0.89 0.59
N VAL A 98 -17.13 0.38 -0.14
CA VAL A 98 -16.22 -0.66 0.32
C VAL A 98 -14.78 -0.19 0.17
N LEU A 99 -14.01 -0.32 1.23
CA LEU A 99 -12.56 -0.15 1.24
C LEU A 99 -11.93 -1.45 1.75
N ILE A 100 -10.91 -1.92 1.08
CA ILE A 100 -10.08 -3.05 1.54
C ILE A 100 -8.67 -2.50 1.77
N SER A 101 -8.11 -2.78 2.92
CA SER A 101 -6.76 -2.38 3.27
C SER A 101 -5.89 -3.58 3.64
N ASP A 102 -4.60 -3.44 3.45
CA ASP A 102 -3.62 -4.20 4.19
C ASP A 102 -3.33 -3.52 5.55
N ARG A 103 -2.22 -3.90 6.19
CA ARG A 103 -1.82 -3.31 7.47
C ARG A 103 -1.38 -1.86 7.38
N ASP A 104 -0.99 -1.39 6.20
CA ASP A 104 -0.30 -0.11 6.03
C ASP A 104 -1.08 0.86 5.14
N GLN A 105 -1.87 0.35 4.17
CA GLN A 105 -2.53 1.18 3.15
C GLN A 105 -3.83 0.58 2.61
N ILE A 106 -4.62 1.42 1.95
CA ILE A 106 -5.80 1.00 1.20
C ILE A 106 -5.36 0.34 -0.10
N ILE A 107 -5.82 -0.90 -0.37
CA ILE A 107 -5.46 -1.69 -1.55
C ILE A 107 -6.58 -1.76 -2.60
N ALA A 108 -7.83 -1.66 -2.19
CA ALA A 108 -8.95 -1.61 -3.12
C ALA A 108 -10.10 -0.78 -2.60
N VAL A 109 -10.85 -0.18 -3.52
CA VAL A 109 -12.05 0.62 -3.22
C VAL A 109 -13.15 0.33 -4.23
N ALA A 110 -14.42 0.38 -3.79
CA ALA A 110 -15.61 0.21 -4.61
C ALA A 110 -16.81 1.00 -4.03
N GLY A 111 -17.97 0.94 -4.71
CA GLY A 111 -19.21 1.58 -4.25
C GLY A 111 -19.19 3.10 -4.31
N GLY A 112 -18.51 3.69 -5.31
CA GLY A 112 -18.43 5.16 -5.47
C GLY A 112 -17.30 5.83 -4.67
N VAL A 113 -16.45 5.07 -3.99
CA VAL A 113 -15.23 5.63 -3.38
C VAL A 113 -14.23 6.05 -4.46
N LYS A 114 -13.61 7.21 -4.29
CA LYS A 114 -12.62 7.72 -5.25
C LYS A 114 -11.37 6.83 -5.26
N LYS A 115 -10.84 6.57 -6.48
CA LYS A 115 -9.66 5.72 -6.66
C LYS A 115 -8.35 6.33 -6.14
N ASP A 116 -8.31 7.63 -5.89
CA ASP A 116 -7.17 8.32 -5.31
C ASP A 116 -6.89 7.88 -3.85
N LYS A 117 -7.86 7.20 -3.21
CA LYS A 117 -7.69 6.60 -1.89
C LYS A 117 -6.78 5.36 -1.89
N ILE A 118 -6.61 4.69 -3.03
CA ILE A 118 -5.71 3.53 -3.15
C ILE A 118 -4.27 3.98 -2.91
N GLY A 119 -3.54 3.26 -2.06
CA GLY A 119 -2.18 3.60 -1.63
C GLY A 119 -2.11 4.60 -0.48
N MET A 120 -3.24 5.20 -0.05
CA MET A 120 -3.25 6.05 1.13
C MET A 120 -3.05 5.23 2.41
N ALA A 121 -2.30 5.82 3.34
CA ALA A 121 -1.98 5.17 4.61
C ALA A 121 -3.22 5.01 5.49
N VAL A 122 -3.37 3.85 6.11
CA VAL A 122 -4.38 3.62 7.14
C VAL A 122 -4.11 4.46 8.38
N SER A 123 -5.15 4.75 9.16
CA SER A 123 -5.02 5.46 10.42
C SER A 123 -4.44 4.55 11.52
N SER A 124 -3.90 5.16 12.57
CA SER A 124 -3.45 4.41 13.75
C SER A 124 -4.60 3.70 14.48
N GLN A 125 -5.82 4.24 14.42
CA GLN A 125 -7.00 3.59 14.97
C GLN A 125 -7.34 2.30 14.22
N LEU A 126 -7.28 2.33 12.88
CA LEU A 126 -7.50 1.15 12.07
C LEU A 126 -6.37 0.11 12.25
N GLU A 127 -5.12 0.54 12.36
CA GLU A 127 -3.98 -0.34 12.67
C GLU A 127 -4.18 -1.10 13.99
N GLU A 128 -4.67 -0.42 15.02
CA GLU A 128 -4.96 -1.02 16.33
C GLU A 128 -6.09 -2.05 16.24
N LEU A 129 -7.19 -1.72 15.56
CA LEU A 129 -8.31 -2.64 15.35
C LEU A 129 -7.89 -3.91 14.60
N MET A 130 -7.10 -3.74 13.53
CA MET A 130 -6.55 -4.88 12.78
C MET A 130 -5.62 -5.75 13.62
N SER A 131 -4.78 -5.13 14.45
CA SER A 131 -3.83 -5.85 15.33
C SER A 131 -4.56 -6.67 16.38
N ASN A 132 -5.65 -6.14 16.92
CA ASN A 132 -6.48 -6.81 17.94
C ASN A 132 -7.51 -7.76 17.32
N ARG A 133 -7.68 -7.75 16.00
CA ARG A 133 -8.75 -8.45 15.27
C ARG A 133 -10.16 -8.08 15.78
N ASP A 134 -10.34 -6.81 16.13
CA ASP A 134 -11.60 -6.31 16.64
C ASP A 134 -12.56 -5.96 15.51
N VAL A 135 -13.75 -6.54 15.55
CA VAL A 135 -14.87 -6.13 14.69
C VAL A 135 -15.56 -4.92 15.31
N LYS A 136 -15.75 -3.86 14.55
CA LYS A 136 -16.43 -2.64 15.00
C LYS A 136 -17.56 -2.25 14.08
N ASN A 137 -18.66 -1.86 14.70
CA ASN A 137 -19.78 -1.20 14.06
C ASN A 137 -19.83 0.23 14.62
N GLY A 138 -19.71 1.22 13.76
CA GLY A 138 -19.91 2.62 14.09
C GLY A 138 -21.19 3.11 13.39
N ASP A 139 -22.08 3.74 14.12
CA ASP A 139 -23.26 4.43 13.59
C ASP A 139 -23.21 5.92 13.98
N GLU A 140 -24.20 6.71 13.56
CA GLU A 140 -24.27 8.14 13.85
C GLU A 140 -24.31 8.46 15.35
N GLN A 141 -24.64 7.49 16.20
CA GLN A 141 -24.70 7.62 17.66
C GLN A 141 -23.45 7.13 18.35
N GLN A 142 -22.60 6.39 17.64
CA GLN A 142 -21.33 5.86 18.14
C GLN A 142 -20.16 6.59 17.49
N LYS A 143 -19.01 6.54 18.15
CA LYS A 143 -17.78 7.14 17.64
C LYS A 143 -17.39 6.48 16.31
N LEU A 144 -17.37 7.28 15.25
CA LEU A 144 -16.86 6.89 13.95
C LEU A 144 -15.32 6.79 13.98
N PHE A 145 -14.78 5.87 13.22
CA PHE A 145 -13.34 5.61 13.18
C PHE A 145 -12.71 6.32 11.97
N GLU A 146 -11.56 6.92 12.20
CA GLU A 146 -10.69 7.37 11.13
C GLU A 146 -10.14 6.14 10.41
N ILE A 147 -10.44 5.99 9.12
CA ILE A 147 -9.97 4.87 8.31
C ILE A 147 -8.64 5.20 7.63
N ILE A 148 -8.59 6.36 6.98
CA ILE A 148 -7.43 6.87 6.26
C ILE A 148 -6.78 7.96 7.10
N LYS A 149 -5.48 7.89 7.26
CA LYS A 149 -4.72 8.83 8.07
C LYS A 149 -4.90 10.27 7.60
N GLY A 150 -5.39 11.13 8.50
CA GLY A 150 -5.59 12.55 8.24
C GLY A 150 -6.91 12.89 7.54
N GLU A 151 -7.80 11.91 7.36
CA GLU A 151 -9.14 12.15 6.86
C GLU A 151 -10.16 12.07 8.01
N GLU A 152 -11.05 13.03 8.05
CA GLU A 152 -12.17 12.98 8.99
C GLU A 152 -13.10 11.81 8.65
N PRO A 153 -13.63 11.09 9.66
CA PRO A 153 -14.60 10.05 9.44
C PRO A 153 -15.83 10.60 8.71
N GLU A 154 -16.27 9.92 7.67
CA GLU A 154 -17.49 10.29 7.02
C GLU A 154 -18.68 10.05 7.96
N GLN A 155 -19.65 10.97 7.99
CA GLN A 155 -20.85 10.89 8.84
C GLN A 155 -21.83 9.83 8.30
N CYS A 156 -21.39 8.57 8.26
CA CYS A 156 -22.21 7.44 7.85
C CYS A 156 -21.82 6.23 8.70
N GLY A 157 -22.72 5.27 8.82
CA GLY A 157 -22.42 4.02 9.52
C GLY A 157 -21.19 3.32 8.94
N GLN A 158 -20.35 2.77 9.79
CA GLN A 158 -19.12 2.07 9.43
C GLN A 158 -19.15 0.65 9.99
N ILE A 159 -18.74 -0.32 9.19
CA ILE A 159 -18.47 -1.69 9.63
C ILE A 159 -17.00 -1.99 9.30
N ILE A 160 -16.22 -2.32 10.32
CA ILE A 160 -14.80 -2.69 10.19
C ILE A 160 -14.68 -4.15 10.56
N TYR A 161 -14.17 -4.94 9.64
CA TYR A 161 -14.02 -6.39 9.81
C TYR A 161 -12.59 -6.82 9.43
N PRO A 162 -11.72 -7.14 10.40
CA PRO A 162 -10.40 -7.73 10.15
C PRO A 162 -10.54 -9.19 9.73
N ILE A 163 -9.81 -9.59 8.70
CA ILE A 163 -9.73 -10.94 8.15
C ILE A 163 -8.33 -11.55 8.30
#